data_94cb100bbccdbc78ec646bec7df6e468
#
_entry.id   94cb100bbccdbc78ec646bec7df6e468
#
_cell.length_a   1.000
_cell.length_b   1.000
_cell.length_c   1.000
_cell.angle_alpha   90.00
_cell.angle_beta   90.00
_cell.angle_gamma   90.00
#
_symmetry.space_group_name_H-M   'P 1'
#
loop_
_entity.id
_entity.type
_entity.pdbx_description
1 polymer ?
#
loop_
_entity_poly.entity_id
_entity_poly.type
_entity_poly.pdbx_seq_one_letter_code
_entity_poly.pdbx_strand_id
1 'polypeptide(L)'
;MPLPGAWLLLLLLGLTRESAARSVPVYDARGLFTDRLTPDDRARLRSCPCSERPRNSSVNNSDEQLSSFASLCLPVDFAGKRSRKEVFAFSVATDDRWKHYDWDQLTTVAWNEDKELLCHAHSKGVKVVIKHNFDNVDQLCNATARQDWIKATYTQIVENYADGVNIDTEKPMHGATAQCLASLVYELRHDLEQHALTKNAQITFDVPWAPRGVDGRYYPWRQLADAADFLFVMSYDMRSQVYDACVAGANAPRALVQQGLQEFLLGFDIAPDKLVLGVPWYGYDYPCLEQQDATDDASRCQIWPVPFFGAPCSDAAGGQIDYADVRRLVKGHGLVEQWDPTTETPFVWYAKEGSLSRRSQIWFDNPRSLRAKYRLVRDLGLRGVGMWNADTLDYSGADNDTRLMWSSLAEAFAS
;
A
#
# COMPACT_ATOMS: atom_id res chain seq x y z
N MET A 1 -47.76 69.48 -26.12
CA MET A 1 -48.19 69.54 -27.54
C MET A 1 -47.39 68.51 -28.29
N PRO A 2 -47.97 67.83 -29.26
CA PRO A 2 -47.80 66.37 -29.37
C PRO A 2 -46.72 65.96 -30.41
N LEU A 3 -46.29 64.73 -30.21
CA LEU A 3 -45.49 63.89 -31.12
C LEU A 3 -46.22 63.57 -32.45
N PRO A 4 -45.47 63.20 -33.48
CA PRO A 4 -45.94 62.09 -34.30
C PRO A 4 -44.93 60.97 -34.49
N GLY A 5 -45.47 59.82 -34.53
CA GLY A 5 -44.92 58.49 -34.61
C GLY A 5 -44.14 58.17 -35.88
N ALA A 6 -43.29 57.17 -35.69
CA ALA A 6 -42.64 56.40 -36.77
C ALA A 6 -42.85 54.90 -36.52
N TRP A 7 -43.51 54.27 -37.50
CA TRP A 7 -43.71 52.83 -37.57
C TRP A 7 -42.42 52.13 -37.94
N LEU A 8 -41.94 51.21 -37.13
CA LEU A 8 -40.81 50.33 -37.49
C LEU A 8 -41.32 48.92 -37.72
N LEU A 9 -41.13 48.46 -38.95
CA LEU A 9 -41.41 47.09 -39.40
C LEU A 9 -40.50 46.11 -38.61
N LEU A 10 -41.08 45.21 -37.86
CA LEU A 10 -40.39 44.06 -37.28
C LEU A 10 -40.28 42.95 -38.33
N LEU A 11 -39.07 42.80 -38.89
CA LEU A 11 -38.66 41.58 -39.62
C LEU A 11 -38.44 40.46 -38.60
N LEU A 12 -39.33 39.49 -38.55
CA LEU A 12 -39.18 38.21 -37.86
C LEU A 12 -38.17 37.35 -38.61
N LEU A 13 -36.87 37.47 -38.25
CA LEU A 13 -35.89 36.44 -38.53
C LEU A 13 -36.10 35.30 -37.52
N GLY A 14 -36.65 34.21 -37.96
CA GLY A 14 -36.76 32.95 -37.22
C GLY A 14 -35.38 32.36 -37.00
N LEU A 15 -34.76 32.69 -35.87
CA LEU A 15 -33.65 31.94 -35.30
C LEU A 15 -34.21 30.72 -34.58
N THR A 16 -34.29 29.59 -35.27
CA THR A 16 -34.43 28.29 -34.61
C THR A 16 -33.21 28.09 -33.73
N ARG A 17 -33.31 28.36 -32.43
CA ARG A 17 -32.41 27.85 -31.44
C ARG A 17 -32.56 26.33 -31.44
N GLU A 18 -31.68 25.63 -32.15
CA GLU A 18 -31.38 24.26 -31.78
C GLU A 18 -30.83 24.30 -30.36
N SER A 19 -31.69 23.99 -29.40
CA SER A 19 -31.24 23.66 -28.06
C SER A 19 -30.47 22.33 -28.17
N ALA A 20 -29.17 22.41 -28.31
CA ALA A 20 -28.32 21.25 -28.03
C ALA A 20 -28.67 20.82 -26.60
N ALA A 21 -29.50 19.82 -26.50
CA ALA A 21 -29.77 19.15 -25.23
C ALA A 21 -28.41 18.68 -24.72
N ARG A 22 -27.88 19.38 -23.71
CA ARG A 22 -26.72 18.89 -22.97
C ARG A 22 -27.18 17.56 -22.39
N SER A 23 -26.68 16.46 -22.95
CA SER A 23 -26.90 15.14 -22.37
C SER A 23 -26.43 15.21 -20.92
N VAL A 24 -27.31 14.88 -20.00
CA VAL A 24 -26.95 14.75 -18.58
C VAL A 24 -25.92 13.64 -18.53
N PRO A 25 -24.75 13.85 -17.90
CA PRO A 25 -23.75 12.80 -17.79
C PRO A 25 -24.37 11.56 -17.13
N VAL A 26 -24.23 10.41 -17.75
CA VAL A 26 -24.68 9.15 -17.18
C VAL A 26 -23.57 8.60 -16.31
N TYR A 27 -23.87 8.51 -15.02
CA TYR A 27 -22.99 7.89 -14.02
C TYR A 27 -23.47 6.46 -13.76
N ASP A 28 -22.53 5.55 -13.58
CA ASP A 28 -22.85 4.26 -12.96
C ASP A 28 -23.06 4.43 -11.44
N ALA A 29 -23.41 3.33 -10.75
CA ALA A 29 -23.62 3.32 -9.31
C ALA A 29 -22.38 3.69 -8.48
N ARG A 30 -21.21 3.80 -9.11
CA ARG A 30 -19.91 4.15 -8.53
C ARG A 30 -19.44 5.56 -8.92
N GLY A 31 -20.26 6.35 -9.64
CA GLY A 31 -19.93 7.70 -10.04
C GLY A 31 -19.01 7.81 -11.25
N LEU A 32 -18.81 6.73 -12.01
CA LEU A 32 -18.05 6.76 -13.26
C LEU A 32 -18.84 7.39 -14.38
N PHE A 33 -18.17 8.20 -15.20
CA PHE A 33 -18.72 8.78 -16.41
C PHE A 33 -18.74 7.72 -17.52
N THR A 34 -19.78 6.89 -17.57
CA THR A 34 -19.88 5.82 -18.57
C THR A 34 -19.99 6.33 -19.98
N ASP A 35 -20.45 7.58 -20.19
CA ASP A 35 -20.51 8.27 -21.49
C ASP A 35 -19.12 8.68 -22.02
N ARG A 36 -18.09 8.70 -21.15
CA ARG A 36 -16.70 9.01 -21.52
C ARG A 36 -15.84 7.80 -21.80
N LEU A 37 -16.36 6.60 -21.65
CA LEU A 37 -15.64 5.37 -21.98
C LEU A 37 -15.36 5.33 -23.49
N THR A 38 -14.11 5.11 -23.85
CA THR A 38 -13.70 4.89 -25.24
C THR A 38 -14.19 3.55 -25.77
N PRO A 39 -14.21 3.31 -27.11
CA PRO A 39 -14.49 1.99 -27.67
C PRO A 39 -13.55 0.90 -27.10
N ASP A 40 -12.29 1.23 -26.85
CA ASP A 40 -11.32 0.30 -26.26
C ASP A 40 -11.62 -0.02 -24.80
N ASP A 41 -11.99 0.98 -23.99
CA ASP A 41 -12.44 0.76 -22.61
C ASP A 41 -13.63 -0.19 -22.58
N ARG A 42 -14.63 0.03 -23.46
CA ARG A 42 -15.80 -0.85 -23.56
C ARG A 42 -15.42 -2.26 -24.01
N ALA A 43 -14.44 -2.40 -24.90
CA ALA A 43 -13.95 -3.70 -25.34
C ALA A 43 -13.27 -4.45 -24.18
N ARG A 44 -12.42 -3.78 -23.39
CA ARG A 44 -11.79 -4.33 -22.19
C ARG A 44 -12.82 -4.77 -21.16
N LEU A 45 -13.78 -3.92 -20.84
CA LEU A 45 -14.84 -4.26 -19.89
C LEU A 45 -15.68 -5.47 -20.32
N ARG A 46 -15.87 -5.69 -21.64
CA ARG A 46 -16.49 -6.93 -22.14
C ARG A 46 -15.64 -8.18 -21.94
N SER A 47 -14.32 -8.02 -21.79
CA SER A 47 -13.35 -9.09 -21.53
C SER A 47 -13.11 -9.31 -20.03
N CYS A 48 -13.93 -8.71 -19.17
CA CYS A 48 -13.83 -8.80 -17.71
C CYS A 48 -13.68 -10.25 -17.24
N PRO A 49 -12.62 -10.61 -16.50
CA PRO A 49 -12.41 -11.96 -16.00
C PRO A 49 -13.40 -12.35 -14.89
N CYS A 50 -14.02 -11.35 -14.24
CA CYS A 50 -14.92 -11.54 -13.11
C CYS A 50 -16.35 -11.95 -13.51
N SER A 51 -16.63 -12.10 -14.80
CA SER A 51 -17.93 -12.54 -15.26
C SER A 51 -18.00 -14.06 -15.27
N GLU A 52 -18.75 -14.67 -14.36
CA GLU A 52 -19.26 -16.02 -14.58
C GLU A 52 -20.22 -15.96 -15.77
N ARG A 53 -19.78 -16.40 -16.93
CA ARG A 53 -20.70 -16.65 -18.05
C ARG A 53 -21.62 -17.81 -17.65
N PRO A 54 -22.94 -17.61 -17.52
CA PRO A 54 -23.85 -18.75 -17.47
C PRO A 54 -23.64 -19.55 -18.76
N ARG A 55 -23.27 -20.81 -18.65
CA ARG A 55 -22.93 -21.70 -19.80
C ARG A 55 -24.04 -21.87 -20.84
N ASN A 56 -25.22 -21.25 -20.67
CA ASN A 56 -26.39 -21.43 -21.50
C ASN A 56 -27.29 -20.17 -21.60
N SER A 57 -26.78 -19.00 -21.91
CA SER A 57 -27.67 -17.89 -22.29
C SER A 57 -27.33 -17.36 -23.68
N SER A 58 -28.19 -17.72 -24.64
CA SER A 58 -28.35 -17.01 -25.91
C SER A 58 -29.06 -15.68 -25.65
N VAL A 59 -28.35 -14.69 -25.09
CA VAL A 59 -28.96 -13.38 -24.81
C VAL A 59 -28.29 -12.33 -25.67
N ASN A 60 -29.12 -11.60 -26.39
CA ASN A 60 -28.76 -10.50 -27.26
C ASN A 60 -28.03 -9.40 -26.50
N ASN A 61 -26.92 -8.95 -27.09
CA ASN A 61 -26.05 -7.87 -26.61
C ASN A 61 -26.81 -6.53 -26.54
N SER A 62 -27.52 -6.23 -25.47
CA SER A 62 -27.98 -4.88 -25.19
C SER A 62 -27.12 -4.26 -24.05
N ASP A 63 -26.91 -2.96 -24.12
CA ASP A 63 -26.10 -2.17 -23.15
C ASP A 63 -26.56 -2.35 -21.67
N GLU A 64 -27.76 -2.81 -21.44
CA GLU A 64 -28.31 -3.13 -20.11
C GLU A 64 -27.59 -4.29 -19.41
N GLN A 65 -26.98 -5.23 -20.15
CA GLN A 65 -26.22 -6.34 -19.55
C GLN A 65 -24.77 -6.00 -19.18
N LEU A 66 -24.21 -4.89 -19.71
CA LEU A 66 -22.95 -4.38 -19.20
C LEU A 66 -23.01 -4.01 -17.72
N SER A 67 -24.21 -3.72 -17.20
CA SER A 67 -24.42 -3.17 -15.87
C SER A 67 -24.21 -4.16 -14.71
N SER A 68 -24.36 -5.49 -14.93
CA SER A 68 -24.24 -6.46 -13.84
C SER A 68 -22.90 -7.20 -13.81
N PHE A 69 -22.34 -7.55 -14.97
CA PHE A 69 -21.14 -8.37 -15.04
C PHE A 69 -19.83 -7.57 -15.17
N ALA A 70 -19.83 -6.46 -15.90
CA ALA A 70 -18.69 -5.56 -15.96
C ALA A 70 -18.44 -4.77 -14.67
N SER A 71 -19.39 -4.81 -13.72
CA SER A 71 -19.32 -4.01 -12.49
C SER A 71 -18.10 -4.36 -11.61
N LEU A 72 -17.64 -5.61 -11.60
CA LEU A 72 -16.47 -6.05 -10.84
C LEU A 72 -15.13 -5.73 -11.54
N CYS A 73 -15.16 -5.27 -12.79
CA CYS A 73 -13.99 -4.79 -13.50
C CYS A 73 -13.94 -3.27 -13.64
N LEU A 74 -14.90 -2.59 -13.04
CA LEU A 74 -14.85 -1.14 -12.87
C LEU A 74 -14.10 -0.79 -11.58
N PRO A 75 -13.36 0.32 -11.56
CA PRO A 75 -12.66 0.76 -10.35
C PRO A 75 -13.58 0.86 -9.14
N VAL A 76 -13.08 0.45 -7.98
CA VAL A 76 -13.80 0.59 -6.70
C VAL A 76 -13.81 2.07 -6.32
N ASP A 77 -14.99 2.69 -6.30
CA ASP A 77 -15.13 4.06 -5.82
C ASP A 77 -15.57 4.07 -4.35
N PHE A 78 -14.85 4.83 -3.52
CA PHE A 78 -15.19 5.08 -2.12
C PHE A 78 -16.01 6.36 -1.92
N ALA A 79 -16.54 6.96 -2.98
CA ALA A 79 -17.42 8.12 -2.88
C ALA A 79 -18.62 7.80 -1.97
N GLY A 80 -18.56 8.24 -0.72
CA GLY A 80 -19.58 7.98 0.31
C GLY A 80 -19.08 7.21 1.55
N LYS A 81 -17.91 6.57 1.51
CA LYS A 81 -17.31 5.88 2.68
C LYS A 81 -16.13 6.63 3.29
N ARG A 82 -16.18 7.96 3.32
CA ARG A 82 -15.09 8.84 3.82
C ARG A 82 -14.68 8.64 5.28
N SER A 83 -15.39 7.81 6.05
CA SER A 83 -15.11 7.63 7.49
C SER A 83 -14.24 6.42 7.81
N ARG A 84 -13.96 5.53 6.83
CA ARG A 84 -13.14 4.34 7.08
C ARG A 84 -11.66 4.67 6.90
N LYS A 85 -10.87 4.40 7.93
CA LYS A 85 -9.41 4.48 7.87
C LYS A 85 -8.85 3.47 6.86
N GLU A 86 -7.71 3.78 6.25
CA GLU A 86 -7.02 2.88 5.31
C GLU A 86 -6.48 1.65 6.04
N VAL A 87 -6.74 0.47 5.48
CA VAL A 87 -6.06 -0.79 5.82
C VAL A 87 -5.47 -1.36 4.54
N PHE A 88 -4.15 -1.19 4.40
CA PHE A 88 -3.39 -1.49 3.19
C PHE A 88 -2.58 -2.76 3.39
N ALA A 89 -2.85 -3.81 2.61
CA ALA A 89 -2.13 -5.08 2.70
C ALA A 89 -1.29 -5.34 1.46
N PHE A 90 -0.02 -5.65 1.64
CA PHE A 90 0.76 -6.27 0.57
C PHE A 90 0.44 -7.76 0.51
N SER A 91 0.19 -8.26 -0.71
CA SER A 91 0.00 -9.67 -1.04
C SER A 91 0.99 -10.02 -2.15
N VAL A 92 1.94 -10.88 -1.86
CA VAL A 92 3.07 -11.21 -2.75
C VAL A 92 3.18 -12.70 -3.03
N ALA A 93 2.45 -13.54 -2.30
CA ALA A 93 2.40 -14.96 -2.54
C ALA A 93 1.58 -15.28 -3.81
N THR A 94 1.97 -16.34 -4.49
CA THR A 94 1.33 -16.80 -5.73
C THR A 94 0.32 -17.93 -5.52
N ASP A 95 0.05 -18.25 -4.26
CA ASP A 95 -0.93 -19.28 -3.86
C ASP A 95 -2.27 -18.64 -3.39
N ASP A 96 -3.21 -19.49 -3.01
CA ASP A 96 -4.58 -19.11 -2.67
C ASP A 96 -4.76 -18.59 -1.23
N ARG A 97 -3.68 -18.33 -0.47
CA ARG A 97 -3.79 -17.88 0.94
C ARG A 97 -4.55 -16.58 1.10
N TRP A 98 -4.55 -15.72 0.08
CA TRP A 98 -5.34 -14.48 0.06
C TRP A 98 -6.84 -14.73 0.24
N LYS A 99 -7.38 -15.90 -0.12
CA LYS A 99 -8.80 -16.26 0.07
C LYS A 99 -9.22 -16.24 1.55
N HIS A 100 -8.26 -16.33 2.45
CA HIS A 100 -8.46 -16.39 3.90
C HIS A 100 -8.09 -15.10 4.64
N TYR A 101 -7.78 -14.02 3.93
CA TYR A 101 -7.59 -12.69 4.55
C TYR A 101 -8.88 -12.22 5.22
N ASP A 102 -8.75 -11.33 6.20
CA ASP A 102 -9.91 -10.64 6.77
C ASP A 102 -10.33 -9.47 5.85
N TRP A 103 -11.04 -9.84 4.78
CA TRP A 103 -11.49 -8.91 3.74
C TRP A 103 -12.40 -7.81 4.26
N ASP A 104 -13.09 -8.02 5.38
CA ASP A 104 -13.98 -7.01 5.96
C ASP A 104 -13.20 -5.85 6.60
N GLN A 105 -11.93 -6.05 6.91
CA GLN A 105 -11.04 -5.01 7.42
C GLN A 105 -10.28 -4.28 6.31
N LEU A 106 -9.99 -4.93 5.19
CA LEU A 106 -9.17 -4.38 4.11
C LEU A 106 -9.86 -3.24 3.36
N THR A 107 -9.07 -2.29 2.90
CA THR A 107 -9.48 -1.22 1.98
C THR A 107 -8.72 -1.30 0.66
N THR A 108 -7.46 -1.73 0.70
CA THR A 108 -6.59 -1.87 -0.47
C THR A 108 -5.67 -3.08 -0.31
N VAL A 109 -5.51 -3.84 -1.41
CA VAL A 109 -4.47 -4.87 -1.57
C VAL A 109 -3.51 -4.45 -2.66
N ALA A 110 -2.21 -4.64 -2.42
CA ALA A 110 -1.14 -4.25 -3.34
C ALA A 110 -0.36 -5.45 -3.85
N TRP A 111 0.08 -5.35 -5.11
CA TRP A 111 1.05 -6.17 -5.81
C TRP A 111 0.59 -7.54 -6.31
N ASN A 112 -0.54 -8.04 -5.88
CA ASN A 112 -1.04 -9.31 -6.37
C ASN A 112 -1.81 -9.10 -7.69
N GLU A 113 -1.38 -9.76 -8.75
CA GLU A 113 -1.98 -9.66 -10.09
C GLU A 113 -2.93 -10.83 -10.41
N ASP A 114 -3.28 -11.64 -9.41
CA ASP A 114 -4.24 -12.74 -9.57
C ASP A 114 -5.63 -12.18 -9.88
N LYS A 115 -6.20 -12.62 -10.99
CA LYS A 115 -7.51 -12.18 -11.45
C LYS A 115 -8.66 -12.67 -10.57
N GLU A 116 -8.52 -13.82 -9.90
CA GLU A 116 -9.50 -14.29 -8.93
C GLU A 116 -9.47 -13.42 -7.68
N LEU A 117 -8.27 -13.03 -7.21
CA LEU A 117 -8.10 -12.07 -6.12
C LEU A 117 -8.74 -10.73 -6.48
N LEU A 118 -8.49 -10.19 -7.68
CA LEU A 118 -9.10 -8.95 -8.15
C LEU A 118 -10.63 -9.03 -8.04
N CYS A 119 -11.24 -10.07 -8.61
CA CYS A 119 -12.69 -10.24 -8.60
C CYS A 119 -13.24 -10.34 -7.16
N HIS A 120 -12.54 -11.07 -6.30
CA HIS A 120 -12.91 -11.20 -4.90
C HIS A 120 -12.79 -9.87 -4.16
N ALA A 121 -11.67 -9.17 -4.30
CA ALA A 121 -11.44 -7.85 -3.69
C ALA A 121 -12.52 -6.85 -4.10
N HIS A 122 -12.81 -6.73 -5.39
CA HIS A 122 -13.85 -5.84 -5.91
C HIS A 122 -15.25 -6.22 -5.41
N SER A 123 -15.55 -7.52 -5.26
CA SER A 123 -16.81 -7.97 -4.66
C SER A 123 -16.98 -7.52 -3.19
N LYS A 124 -15.86 -7.32 -2.50
CA LYS A 124 -15.80 -6.81 -1.12
C LYS A 124 -15.67 -5.28 -1.05
N GLY A 125 -15.55 -4.60 -2.19
CA GLY A 125 -15.29 -3.16 -2.26
C GLY A 125 -13.88 -2.79 -1.78
N VAL A 126 -12.92 -3.69 -1.96
CA VAL A 126 -11.51 -3.50 -1.66
C VAL A 126 -10.77 -3.19 -2.95
N LYS A 127 -9.94 -2.15 -2.95
CA LYS A 127 -9.12 -1.75 -4.09
C LYS A 127 -7.96 -2.72 -4.31
N VAL A 128 -7.55 -2.86 -5.57
CA VAL A 128 -6.31 -3.55 -5.95
C VAL A 128 -5.42 -2.57 -6.68
N VAL A 129 -4.18 -2.39 -6.19
CA VAL A 129 -3.17 -1.54 -6.84
C VAL A 129 -2.00 -2.39 -7.32
N ILE A 130 -1.58 -2.14 -8.57
CA ILE A 130 -0.42 -2.83 -9.16
C ILE A 130 0.90 -2.26 -8.62
N LYS A 131 1.99 -3.01 -8.75
CA LYS A 131 3.34 -2.49 -8.55
C LYS A 131 3.89 -1.97 -9.88
N HIS A 132 4.37 -0.72 -9.92
CA HIS A 132 5.12 -0.22 -11.07
C HIS A 132 6.15 0.82 -10.64
N ASN A 133 7.43 0.47 -10.76
CA ASN A 133 8.56 1.31 -10.37
C ASN A 133 9.24 1.93 -11.59
N PHE A 134 9.84 3.11 -11.41
CA PHE A 134 10.75 3.67 -12.38
C PHE A 134 12.19 3.24 -12.05
N ASP A 135 12.65 2.14 -12.65
CA ASP A 135 13.90 1.49 -12.26
C ASP A 135 15.16 2.19 -12.76
N ASN A 136 15.08 2.86 -13.90
CA ASN A 136 16.23 3.54 -14.53
C ASN A 136 16.35 4.98 -14.04
N VAL A 137 16.92 5.15 -12.84
CA VAL A 137 17.05 6.45 -12.16
C VAL A 137 17.83 7.49 -13.02
N ASP A 138 18.78 7.04 -13.85
CA ASP A 138 19.55 7.93 -14.73
C ASP A 138 18.68 8.59 -15.81
N GLN A 139 17.57 7.98 -16.17
CA GLN A 139 16.59 8.50 -17.12
C GLN A 139 15.43 9.26 -16.47
N LEU A 140 15.40 9.35 -15.16
CA LEU A 140 14.27 9.94 -14.44
C LEU A 140 14.03 11.42 -14.79
N CYS A 141 15.09 12.17 -15.08
CA CYS A 141 14.98 13.56 -15.52
C CYS A 141 14.72 13.72 -17.03
N ASN A 142 14.71 12.65 -17.81
CA ASN A 142 14.33 12.66 -19.21
C ASN A 142 12.79 12.64 -19.33
N ALA A 143 12.21 13.73 -19.85
CA ALA A 143 10.76 13.86 -19.98
C ALA A 143 10.13 12.76 -20.85
N THR A 144 10.80 12.34 -21.93
CA THR A 144 10.31 11.28 -22.81
C THR A 144 10.25 9.94 -22.04
N ALA A 145 11.31 9.61 -21.28
CA ALA A 145 11.33 8.39 -20.50
C ALA A 145 10.23 8.37 -19.42
N ARG A 146 9.95 9.53 -18.79
CA ARG A 146 8.81 9.62 -17.85
C ARG A 146 7.47 9.41 -18.54
N GLN A 147 7.26 10.03 -19.71
CA GLN A 147 6.02 9.88 -20.48
C GLN A 147 5.81 8.44 -20.95
N ASP A 148 6.86 7.74 -21.39
CA ASP A 148 6.79 6.33 -21.76
C ASP A 148 6.39 5.45 -20.56
N TRP A 149 6.97 5.72 -19.40
CA TRP A 149 6.62 5.02 -18.16
C TRP A 149 5.18 5.31 -17.71
N ILE A 150 4.72 6.57 -17.78
CA ILE A 150 3.35 6.98 -17.45
C ILE A 150 2.34 6.22 -18.34
N LYS A 151 2.61 6.20 -19.65
CA LYS A 151 1.77 5.44 -20.59
C LYS A 151 1.74 3.95 -20.28
N ALA A 152 2.89 3.36 -19.93
CA ALA A 152 2.97 1.97 -19.53
C ALA A 152 2.18 1.72 -18.23
N THR A 153 2.28 2.62 -17.24
CA THR A 153 1.52 2.55 -15.99
C THR A 153 0.01 2.58 -16.25
N TYR A 154 -0.46 3.54 -17.05
CA TYR A 154 -1.86 3.61 -17.47
C TYR A 154 -2.32 2.29 -18.10
N THR A 155 -1.53 1.78 -19.05
CA THR A 155 -1.84 0.52 -19.74
C THR A 155 -1.96 -0.65 -18.77
N GLN A 156 -0.99 -0.80 -17.86
CA GLN A 156 -1.03 -1.86 -16.83
C GLN A 156 -2.25 -1.75 -15.91
N ILE A 157 -2.60 -0.54 -15.46
CA ILE A 157 -3.79 -0.32 -14.62
C ILE A 157 -5.05 -0.81 -15.35
N VAL A 158 -5.27 -0.38 -16.59
CA VAL A 158 -6.51 -0.71 -17.30
C VAL A 158 -6.56 -2.15 -17.80
N GLU A 159 -5.43 -2.77 -18.14
CA GLU A 159 -5.36 -4.17 -18.59
C GLU A 159 -5.56 -5.15 -17.42
N ASN A 160 -5.15 -4.77 -16.21
CA ASN A 160 -5.36 -5.56 -15.01
C ASN A 160 -6.63 -5.19 -14.24
N TYR A 161 -7.46 -4.26 -14.75
CA TYR A 161 -8.65 -3.75 -14.06
C TYR A 161 -8.36 -3.22 -12.66
N ALA A 162 -7.14 -2.75 -12.43
CA ALA A 162 -6.67 -2.29 -11.13
C ALA A 162 -7.22 -0.89 -10.80
N ASP A 163 -7.28 -0.58 -9.51
CA ASP A 163 -7.74 0.71 -9.00
C ASP A 163 -6.64 1.78 -8.94
N GLY A 164 -5.42 1.43 -9.31
CA GLY A 164 -4.29 2.35 -9.27
C GLY A 164 -2.95 1.66 -9.20
N VAL A 165 -1.97 2.39 -8.69
CA VAL A 165 -0.57 1.95 -8.64
C VAL A 165 0.06 2.23 -7.28
N ASN A 166 0.87 1.31 -6.81
CA ASN A 166 1.82 1.49 -5.72
C ASN A 166 3.23 1.63 -6.31
N ILE A 167 3.94 2.69 -5.93
CA ILE A 167 5.30 3.01 -6.38
C ILE A 167 6.25 2.78 -5.21
N ASP A 168 7.11 1.78 -5.36
CA ASP A 168 8.11 1.39 -4.39
C ASP A 168 9.53 1.64 -4.94
N THR A 169 9.86 2.92 -5.10
CA THR A 169 11.19 3.32 -5.59
C THR A 169 12.15 3.52 -4.42
N GLU A 170 13.06 2.56 -4.23
CA GLU A 170 13.98 2.53 -3.09
C GLU A 170 15.44 2.81 -3.51
N LYS A 171 15.66 3.77 -4.40
CA LYS A 171 16.99 4.11 -4.88
C LYS A 171 17.56 5.33 -4.15
N PRO A 172 18.86 5.34 -3.80
CA PRO A 172 19.51 6.54 -3.29
C PRO A 172 19.39 7.68 -4.30
N MET A 173 18.82 8.81 -3.88
CA MET A 173 18.66 10.00 -4.71
C MET A 173 18.67 11.28 -3.88
N HIS A 174 19.14 12.36 -4.46
CA HIS A 174 19.07 13.70 -3.89
C HIS A 174 19.04 14.77 -5.01
N GLY A 175 18.81 16.02 -4.63
CA GLY A 175 18.91 17.18 -5.53
C GLY A 175 17.96 17.08 -6.74
N ALA A 176 18.47 17.34 -7.94
CA ALA A 176 17.67 17.41 -9.17
C ALA A 176 16.99 16.08 -9.51
N THR A 177 17.70 14.95 -9.36
CA THR A 177 17.13 13.63 -9.65
C THR A 177 15.94 13.32 -8.74
N ALA A 178 16.04 13.64 -7.45
CA ALA A 178 14.92 13.50 -6.53
C ALA A 178 13.73 14.41 -6.88
N GLN A 179 13.98 15.63 -7.40
CA GLN A 179 12.92 16.50 -7.89
C GLN A 179 12.23 15.93 -9.14
N CYS A 180 12.99 15.26 -10.02
CA CYS A 180 12.41 14.59 -11.19
C CYS A 180 11.47 13.43 -10.78
N LEU A 181 11.73 12.77 -9.62
CA LEU A 181 10.83 11.75 -9.07
C LEU A 181 9.47 12.36 -8.67
N ALA A 182 9.47 13.51 -7.99
CA ALA A 182 8.21 14.19 -7.67
C ALA A 182 7.47 14.64 -8.94
N SER A 183 8.21 15.13 -9.95
CA SER A 183 7.62 15.47 -11.24
C SER A 183 6.97 14.26 -11.91
N LEU A 184 7.60 13.09 -11.88
CA LEU A 184 7.02 11.85 -12.41
C LEU A 184 5.68 11.52 -11.78
N VAL A 185 5.58 11.55 -10.44
CA VAL A 185 4.33 11.21 -9.73
C VAL A 185 3.24 12.26 -10.01
N TYR A 186 3.62 13.54 -10.09
CA TYR A 186 2.70 14.62 -10.44
C TYR A 186 2.17 14.47 -11.89
N GLU A 187 3.07 14.22 -12.84
CA GLU A 187 2.73 13.99 -14.25
C GLU A 187 1.83 12.76 -14.41
N LEU A 188 2.11 11.68 -13.67
CA LEU A 188 1.26 10.48 -13.63
C LEU A 188 -0.16 10.82 -13.12
N ARG A 189 -0.28 11.54 -12.01
CA ARG A 189 -1.59 11.97 -11.49
C ARG A 189 -2.36 12.72 -12.56
N HIS A 190 -1.72 13.69 -13.17
CA HIS A 190 -2.36 14.53 -14.20
C HIS A 190 -2.82 13.71 -15.41
N ASP A 191 -2.01 12.74 -15.88
CA ASP A 191 -2.37 11.88 -17.00
C ASP A 191 -3.56 10.97 -16.66
N LEU A 192 -3.50 10.27 -15.52
CA LEU A 192 -4.57 9.37 -15.10
C LEU A 192 -5.93 10.06 -14.95
N GLU A 193 -5.94 11.31 -14.52
CA GLU A 193 -7.17 12.13 -14.38
C GLU A 193 -7.85 12.44 -15.72
N GLN A 194 -7.17 12.31 -16.85
CA GLN A 194 -7.73 12.57 -18.18
C GLN A 194 -8.59 11.40 -18.69
N HIS A 195 -8.47 10.22 -18.12
CA HIS A 195 -9.10 9.00 -18.62
C HIS A 195 -10.24 8.52 -17.72
N ALA A 196 -11.33 8.05 -18.32
CA ALA A 196 -12.54 7.67 -17.58
C ALA A 196 -12.31 6.55 -16.54
N LEU A 197 -11.51 5.53 -16.89
CA LEU A 197 -11.25 4.38 -16.02
C LEU A 197 -10.23 4.67 -14.91
N THR A 198 -9.36 5.67 -15.08
CA THR A 198 -8.28 5.95 -14.13
C THR A 198 -8.39 7.30 -13.45
N LYS A 199 -9.46 8.06 -13.71
CA LYS A 199 -9.67 9.40 -13.16
C LYS A 199 -9.52 9.46 -11.62
N ASN A 200 -9.97 8.44 -10.93
CA ASN A 200 -9.90 8.31 -9.48
C ASN A 200 -8.87 7.25 -9.05
N ALA A 201 -7.92 6.91 -9.94
CA ALA A 201 -6.92 5.89 -9.63
C ALA A 201 -6.09 6.28 -8.41
N GLN A 202 -5.91 5.33 -7.52
CA GLN A 202 -5.14 5.50 -6.31
C GLN A 202 -3.64 5.42 -6.62
N ILE A 203 -2.90 6.47 -6.32
CA ILE A 203 -1.44 6.50 -6.39
C ILE A 203 -0.92 6.45 -4.97
N THR A 204 -0.16 5.40 -4.63
CA THR A 204 0.51 5.27 -3.35
C THR A 204 2.02 5.21 -3.55
N PHE A 205 2.76 5.73 -2.61
CA PHE A 205 4.22 5.79 -2.69
C PHE A 205 4.83 5.27 -1.39
N ASP A 206 5.73 4.28 -1.50
CA ASP A 206 6.39 3.70 -0.34
C ASP A 206 7.59 4.55 0.05
N VAL A 207 7.65 4.92 1.33
CA VAL A 207 8.69 5.79 1.88
C VAL A 207 9.40 5.11 3.04
N PRO A 208 10.71 5.40 3.27
CA PRO A 208 11.44 4.83 4.39
C PRO A 208 10.77 5.19 5.72
N TRP A 209 11.15 4.48 6.79
CA TRP A 209 10.59 4.70 8.12
C TRP A 209 10.82 6.10 8.68
N ALA A 210 11.81 6.84 8.16
CA ALA A 210 12.10 8.24 8.51
C ALA A 210 12.55 9.03 7.27
N PRO A 211 12.27 10.34 7.19
CA PRO A 211 12.51 11.14 5.99
C PRO A 211 13.95 11.64 5.83
N ARG A 212 14.85 11.43 6.80
CA ARG A 212 16.17 12.07 6.83
C ARG A 212 17.28 11.18 6.25
N GLY A 213 17.12 10.77 4.99
CA GLY A 213 18.21 10.14 4.23
C GLY A 213 18.45 8.67 4.58
N VAL A 214 17.44 7.98 5.10
CA VAL A 214 17.47 6.52 5.22
C VAL A 214 17.82 5.93 3.87
N ASP A 215 18.87 5.07 3.82
CA ASP A 215 19.41 4.43 2.61
C ASP A 215 19.78 5.42 1.49
N GLY A 216 20.20 6.65 1.86
CA GLY A 216 20.54 7.70 0.88
C GLY A 216 19.35 8.31 0.15
N ARG A 217 18.12 8.08 0.63
CA ARG A 217 16.90 8.61 0.03
C ARG A 217 16.55 9.99 0.61
N TYR A 218 16.93 11.06 -0.12
CA TYR A 218 16.63 12.47 0.20
C TYR A 218 15.59 13.00 -0.79
N TYR A 219 14.36 12.45 -0.72
CA TYR A 219 13.30 12.78 -1.66
C TYR A 219 12.53 14.04 -1.23
N PRO A 220 11.85 14.73 -2.14
CA PRO A 220 10.98 15.86 -1.84
C PRO A 220 9.64 15.39 -1.27
N TRP A 221 9.64 14.87 -0.04
CA TRP A 221 8.54 14.16 0.62
C TRP A 221 7.21 14.90 0.56
N ARG A 222 7.22 16.23 0.78
CA ARG A 222 6.01 17.04 0.70
C ARG A 222 5.40 17.00 -0.70
N GLN A 223 6.21 17.17 -1.75
CA GLN A 223 5.73 17.14 -3.13
C GLN A 223 5.21 15.76 -3.51
N LEU A 224 5.87 14.70 -3.06
CA LEU A 224 5.37 13.33 -3.26
C LEU A 224 4.03 13.10 -2.54
N ALA A 225 3.89 13.58 -1.30
CA ALA A 225 2.64 13.51 -0.56
C ALA A 225 1.50 14.29 -1.23
N ASP A 226 1.81 15.45 -1.82
CA ASP A 226 0.82 16.27 -2.53
C ASP A 226 0.36 15.58 -3.84
N ALA A 227 1.25 14.88 -4.55
CA ALA A 227 0.94 14.19 -5.80
C ALA A 227 0.30 12.81 -5.60
N ALA A 228 0.67 12.07 -4.55
CA ALA A 228 0.09 10.77 -4.21
C ALA A 228 -1.20 10.91 -3.39
N ASP A 229 -2.00 9.83 -3.33
CA ASP A 229 -3.12 9.75 -2.39
C ASP A 229 -2.61 9.65 -0.95
N PHE A 230 -1.55 8.87 -0.76
CA PHE A 230 -0.82 8.77 0.51
C PHE A 230 0.57 8.17 0.33
N LEU A 231 1.40 8.38 1.34
CA LEU A 231 2.68 7.74 1.52
C LEU A 231 2.52 6.56 2.48
N PHE A 232 2.99 5.39 2.07
CA PHE A 232 3.08 4.22 2.94
C PHE A 232 4.43 4.23 3.62
N VAL A 233 4.46 4.47 4.93
CA VAL A 233 5.69 4.58 5.71
C VAL A 233 6.15 3.18 6.12
N MET A 234 7.21 2.68 5.51
CA MET A 234 7.81 1.36 5.76
C MET A 234 8.52 1.34 7.12
N SER A 235 7.73 1.28 8.21
CA SER A 235 8.25 1.30 9.58
C SER A 235 8.74 -0.08 10.01
N TYR A 236 9.71 -0.60 9.28
CA TYR A 236 10.38 -1.90 9.51
C TYR A 236 11.80 -1.88 8.93
N ASP A 237 12.55 -2.98 9.05
CA ASP A 237 13.96 -3.13 8.70
C ASP A 237 14.85 -2.03 9.32
N MET A 238 14.41 -1.54 10.48
CA MET A 238 15.05 -0.39 11.12
C MET A 238 16.41 -0.73 11.71
N ARG A 239 16.70 -2.02 11.93
CA ARG A 239 18.02 -2.45 12.45
C ARG A 239 19.16 -2.05 11.53
N SER A 240 18.93 -2.04 10.22
CA SER A 240 19.91 -1.61 9.22
C SER A 240 20.30 -0.14 9.34
N GLN A 241 19.51 0.69 10.03
CA GLN A 241 19.74 2.12 10.18
C GLN A 241 20.16 2.53 11.61
N VAL A 242 20.31 1.56 12.50
CA VAL A 242 20.70 1.82 13.88
C VAL A 242 22.22 1.72 14.03
N TYR A 243 22.87 2.83 14.32
CA TYR A 243 24.32 2.94 14.51
C TYR A 243 24.69 2.59 15.97
N ASP A 244 24.46 1.36 16.37
CA ASP A 244 24.81 0.84 17.71
C ASP A 244 25.68 -0.42 17.65
N ALA A 245 25.81 -1.14 18.77
CA ALA A 245 26.52 -2.40 18.82
C ALA A 245 25.89 -3.45 17.90
N CYS A 246 26.71 -4.37 17.37
CA CYS A 246 26.27 -5.50 16.55
C CYS A 246 25.59 -6.55 17.43
N VAL A 247 24.34 -6.29 17.77
CA VAL A 247 23.48 -7.16 18.58
C VAL A 247 22.14 -7.39 17.86
N ALA A 248 21.52 -8.52 18.09
CA ALA A 248 20.17 -8.79 17.64
C ALA A 248 19.18 -7.74 18.19
N GLY A 249 18.12 -7.42 17.47
CA GLY A 249 17.19 -6.39 17.91
C GLY A 249 15.89 -6.37 17.14
N ALA A 250 14.98 -5.52 17.61
CA ALA A 250 13.65 -5.35 17.05
C ALA A 250 13.69 -4.89 15.60
N ASN A 251 12.82 -5.48 14.76
CA ASN A 251 12.58 -5.05 13.38
C ASN A 251 12.01 -3.63 13.31
N ALA A 252 11.07 -3.31 14.20
CA ALA A 252 10.34 -2.05 14.24
C ALA A 252 10.18 -1.54 15.70
N PRO A 253 11.24 -1.00 16.34
CA PRO A 253 11.14 -0.44 17.69
C PRO A 253 10.10 0.69 17.76
N ARG A 254 9.10 0.57 18.65
CA ARG A 254 7.97 1.50 18.70
C ARG A 254 8.38 2.97 18.83
N ALA A 255 9.42 3.26 19.61
CA ALA A 255 9.89 4.63 19.79
C ALA A 255 10.44 5.23 18.48
N LEU A 256 11.19 4.43 17.68
CA LEU A 256 11.69 4.86 16.37
C LEU A 256 10.56 4.99 15.34
N VAL A 257 9.57 4.08 15.35
CA VAL A 257 8.35 4.21 14.53
C VAL A 257 7.67 5.55 14.79
N GLN A 258 7.46 5.88 16.07
CA GLN A 258 6.86 7.15 16.46
C GLN A 258 7.70 8.34 16.02
N GLN A 259 9.02 8.29 16.22
CA GLN A 259 9.95 9.35 15.81
C GLN A 259 9.88 9.60 14.31
N GLY A 260 9.98 8.56 13.47
CA GLY A 260 9.93 8.68 12.01
C GLY A 260 8.63 9.32 11.53
N LEU A 261 7.48 8.88 12.07
CA LEU A 261 6.17 9.47 11.77
C LEU A 261 6.11 10.95 12.16
N GLN A 262 6.60 11.30 13.36
CA GLN A 262 6.63 12.71 13.82
C GLN A 262 7.54 13.57 12.95
N GLU A 263 8.65 13.04 12.44
CA GLU A 263 9.53 13.76 11.52
C GLU A 263 8.84 14.06 10.17
N PHE A 264 8.06 13.12 9.61
CA PHE A 264 7.24 13.39 8.43
C PHE A 264 6.19 14.48 8.70
N LEU A 265 5.48 14.39 9.82
CA LEU A 265 4.42 15.31 10.19
C LEU A 265 4.94 16.73 10.49
N LEU A 266 5.93 16.84 11.37
CA LEU A 266 6.40 18.10 11.92
C LEU A 266 7.61 18.68 11.20
N GLY A 267 8.51 17.81 10.71
CA GLY A 267 9.74 18.21 10.04
C GLY A 267 9.57 18.52 8.57
N PHE A 268 8.60 17.87 7.92
CA PHE A 268 8.30 18.01 6.49
C PHE A 268 6.88 18.53 6.23
N ASP A 269 6.13 18.87 7.27
CA ASP A 269 4.77 19.45 7.19
C ASP A 269 3.83 18.60 6.30
N ILE A 270 3.87 17.29 6.45
CA ILE A 270 2.97 16.38 5.73
C ILE A 270 1.70 16.19 6.54
N ALA A 271 0.55 16.38 5.91
CA ALA A 271 -0.74 16.21 6.56
C ALA A 271 -0.92 14.76 7.05
N PRO A 272 -1.48 14.53 8.27
CA PRO A 272 -1.63 13.19 8.84
C PRO A 272 -2.44 12.23 7.95
N ASP A 273 -3.43 12.73 7.23
CA ASP A 273 -4.25 11.95 6.29
C ASP A 273 -3.52 11.54 5.01
N LYS A 274 -2.27 11.99 4.84
CA LYS A 274 -1.36 11.57 3.78
C LYS A 274 -0.38 10.45 4.21
N LEU A 275 -0.44 9.99 5.45
CA LEU A 275 0.45 8.94 5.96
C LEU A 275 -0.33 7.68 6.35
N VAL A 276 0.14 6.53 5.87
CA VAL A 276 -0.28 5.20 6.29
C VAL A 276 0.90 4.53 6.99
N LEU A 277 0.69 4.09 8.23
CA LEU A 277 1.71 3.38 9.01
C LEU A 277 1.88 1.95 8.49
N GLY A 278 3.00 1.65 7.87
CA GLY A 278 3.39 0.29 7.50
C GLY A 278 4.09 -0.42 8.65
N VAL A 279 3.68 -1.64 8.99
CA VAL A 279 4.28 -2.47 10.03
C VAL A 279 4.67 -3.85 9.51
N PRO A 280 5.68 -4.51 10.12
CA PRO A 280 6.06 -5.85 9.70
C PRO A 280 5.14 -6.90 10.32
N TRP A 281 4.72 -7.88 9.51
CA TRP A 281 4.10 -9.12 9.97
C TRP A 281 5.08 -10.30 9.86
N TYR A 282 6.36 -10.02 9.94
CA TYR A 282 7.49 -10.95 9.90
C TYR A 282 8.53 -10.55 10.94
N GLY A 283 9.50 -11.39 11.13
CA GLY A 283 10.62 -11.14 12.05
C GLY A 283 11.97 -11.42 11.42
N TYR A 284 13.00 -11.38 12.26
CA TYR A 284 14.36 -11.75 11.90
C TYR A 284 14.91 -12.81 12.85
N ASP A 285 15.49 -13.87 12.27
CA ASP A 285 16.28 -14.90 12.97
C ASP A 285 17.75 -14.51 12.89
N TYR A 286 18.33 -14.07 14.02
CA TYR A 286 19.70 -13.65 14.15
C TYR A 286 20.57 -14.77 14.77
N PRO A 287 21.48 -15.40 14.00
CA PRO A 287 22.48 -16.30 14.58
C PRO A 287 23.41 -15.55 15.55
N CYS A 288 23.48 -16.02 16.79
CA CYS A 288 24.33 -15.43 17.83
C CYS A 288 25.78 -15.88 17.70
N LEU A 289 26.73 -15.00 18.05
CA LEU A 289 28.15 -15.37 18.18
C LEU A 289 28.36 -16.27 19.41
N GLU A 290 29.30 -17.23 19.33
CA GLU A 290 29.45 -18.34 20.27
C GLU A 290 29.93 -17.95 21.69
N GLN A 291 30.31 -16.68 21.93
CA GLN A 291 30.98 -16.25 23.18
C GLN A 291 30.05 -15.70 24.26
N GLN A 292 28.76 -15.75 24.09
CA GLN A 292 27.81 -15.29 25.12
C GLN A 292 27.43 -16.41 26.07
N ASP A 293 27.72 -16.18 27.38
CA ASP A 293 27.26 -17.06 28.46
C ASP A 293 25.74 -17.20 28.38
N ALA A 294 25.28 -18.45 28.27
CA ALA A 294 23.89 -18.82 28.14
C ALA A 294 23.01 -18.49 29.38
N THR A 295 23.56 -17.77 30.35
CA THR A 295 22.94 -17.53 31.66
C THR A 295 22.10 -16.24 31.72
N ASP A 296 22.27 -15.31 30.77
CA ASP A 296 21.50 -14.07 30.71
C ASP A 296 20.54 -14.09 29.51
N ASP A 297 19.41 -14.74 29.71
CA ASP A 297 18.34 -14.84 28.70
C ASP A 297 17.67 -13.50 28.37
N ALA A 298 17.89 -12.46 29.17
CA ALA A 298 17.32 -11.12 28.94
C ALA A 298 18.19 -10.25 28.04
N SER A 299 19.43 -10.66 27.74
CA SER A 299 20.37 -9.88 26.93
C SER A 299 20.17 -10.07 25.44
N ARG A 300 20.48 -9.03 24.66
CA ARG A 300 20.58 -9.14 23.21
C ARG A 300 21.84 -9.87 22.82
N CYS A 301 21.74 -10.87 21.95
CA CYS A 301 22.93 -11.59 21.51
C CYS A 301 23.76 -10.78 20.51
N GLN A 302 25.09 -10.98 20.56
CA GLN A 302 26.00 -10.42 19.56
C GLN A 302 25.82 -11.14 18.23
N ILE A 303 25.81 -10.36 17.14
CA ILE A 303 25.66 -10.83 15.77
C ILE A 303 26.87 -10.45 14.92
N TRP A 304 27.05 -11.07 13.77
CA TRP A 304 28.09 -10.71 12.82
C TRP A 304 27.92 -9.28 12.33
N PRO A 305 29.00 -8.49 12.21
CA PRO A 305 28.97 -7.18 11.62
C PRO A 305 28.75 -7.32 10.10
N VAL A 306 27.57 -6.96 9.64
CA VAL A 306 27.23 -6.87 8.21
C VAL A 306 26.86 -5.42 7.92
N PRO A 307 27.78 -4.63 7.31
CA PRO A 307 27.56 -3.21 7.06
C PRO A 307 26.46 -2.96 6.02
N PHE A 308 25.70 -1.87 6.21
CA PHE A 308 24.70 -1.42 5.27
C PHE A 308 24.56 0.12 5.33
N PHE A 309 24.73 0.81 4.21
CA PHE A 309 24.60 2.28 4.08
C PHE A 309 25.23 3.09 5.23
N GLY A 310 26.44 2.69 5.64
CA GLY A 310 27.19 3.37 6.70
C GLY A 310 26.92 2.85 8.12
N ALA A 311 25.86 2.11 8.37
CA ALA A 311 25.67 1.37 9.61
C ALA A 311 26.65 0.18 9.66
N PRO A 312 27.36 -0.07 10.79
CA PRO A 312 28.32 -1.17 10.90
C PRO A 312 27.63 -2.54 10.96
N CYS A 313 26.36 -2.57 11.32
CA CYS A 313 25.57 -3.77 11.49
C CYS A 313 24.18 -3.57 10.88
N SER A 314 23.63 -4.60 10.26
CA SER A 314 22.32 -4.54 9.61
C SER A 314 21.50 -5.81 9.85
N ASP A 315 20.26 -5.78 9.38
CA ASP A 315 19.34 -6.93 9.35
C ASP A 315 19.89 -8.08 8.52
N ALA A 316 20.79 -7.80 7.56
CA ALA A 316 21.47 -8.82 6.75
C ALA A 316 22.37 -9.78 7.56
N ALA A 317 22.63 -9.48 8.84
CA ALA A 317 23.26 -10.43 9.79
C ALA A 317 22.30 -11.57 10.19
N GLY A 318 21.00 -11.42 9.97
CA GLY A 318 19.95 -12.39 10.20
C GLY A 318 19.23 -12.80 8.89
N GLY A 319 18.22 -13.64 9.03
CA GLY A 319 17.30 -14.00 7.96
C GLY A 319 15.87 -13.59 8.29
N GLN A 320 15.14 -13.12 7.30
CA GLN A 320 13.70 -12.89 7.48
C GLN A 320 13.00 -14.20 7.78
N ILE A 321 12.01 -14.16 8.65
CA ILE A 321 11.20 -15.30 9.06
C ILE A 321 9.73 -14.90 9.15
N ASP A 322 8.85 -15.64 8.48
CA ASP A 322 7.43 -15.40 8.49
C ASP A 322 6.84 -15.56 9.89
N TYR A 323 5.82 -14.76 10.22
CA TYR A 323 5.17 -14.87 11.53
C TYR A 323 4.63 -16.28 11.80
N ALA A 324 4.06 -16.94 10.79
CA ALA A 324 3.62 -18.34 10.88
C ALA A 324 4.73 -19.29 11.30
N ASP A 325 5.95 -19.10 10.76
CA ASP A 325 7.10 -19.93 11.09
C ASP A 325 7.60 -19.67 12.51
N VAL A 326 7.64 -18.39 12.92
CA VAL A 326 7.94 -18.04 14.32
C VAL A 326 6.97 -18.76 15.26
N ARG A 327 5.66 -18.70 14.98
CA ARG A 327 4.64 -19.33 15.82
C ARG A 327 4.78 -20.87 15.84
N ARG A 328 5.14 -21.46 14.71
CA ARG A 328 5.40 -22.90 14.60
C ARG A 328 6.60 -23.32 15.45
N LEU A 329 7.69 -22.55 15.40
CA LEU A 329 8.87 -22.79 16.24
C LEU A 329 8.55 -22.62 17.73
N VAL A 330 7.87 -21.54 18.11
CA VAL A 330 7.48 -21.27 19.49
C VAL A 330 6.64 -22.42 20.07
N LYS A 331 5.62 -22.87 19.35
CA LYS A 331 4.74 -23.95 19.79
C LYS A 331 5.44 -25.31 19.75
N GLY A 332 6.16 -25.61 18.67
CA GLY A 332 6.80 -26.91 18.45
C GLY A 332 7.94 -27.21 19.43
N HIS A 333 8.67 -26.21 19.86
CA HIS A 333 9.80 -26.34 20.79
C HIS A 333 9.48 -25.83 22.20
N GLY A 334 8.26 -25.36 22.47
CA GLY A 334 7.88 -24.81 23.79
C GLY A 334 8.71 -23.58 24.18
N LEU A 335 9.06 -22.72 23.20
CA LEU A 335 9.89 -21.53 23.45
C LEU A 335 9.12 -20.50 24.27
N VAL A 336 9.82 -19.80 25.16
CA VAL A 336 9.24 -18.75 26.00
C VAL A 336 9.45 -17.40 25.31
N GLU A 337 8.36 -16.72 24.98
CA GLU A 337 8.42 -15.34 24.48
C GLU A 337 8.86 -14.41 25.60
N GLN A 338 9.96 -13.72 25.36
CA GLN A 338 10.46 -12.65 26.20
C GLN A 338 10.01 -11.29 25.65
N TRP A 339 10.09 -10.26 26.47
CA TRP A 339 9.66 -8.92 26.11
C TRP A 339 10.76 -7.92 26.38
N ASP A 340 11.21 -7.20 25.35
CA ASP A 340 12.08 -6.05 25.52
C ASP A 340 11.23 -4.79 25.79
N PRO A 341 11.28 -4.25 27.02
CA PRO A 341 10.50 -3.06 27.36
C PRO A 341 10.99 -1.79 26.66
N THR A 342 12.23 -1.76 26.18
CA THR A 342 12.82 -0.59 25.51
C THR A 342 12.26 -0.42 24.11
N THR A 343 12.14 -1.51 23.37
CA THR A 343 11.64 -1.52 21.99
C THR A 343 10.14 -1.87 21.91
N GLU A 344 9.56 -2.31 23.03
CA GLU A 344 8.19 -2.84 23.13
C GLU A 344 7.96 -3.99 22.13
N THR A 345 8.93 -4.91 22.03
CA THR A 345 8.94 -5.98 21.03
C THR A 345 9.23 -7.33 21.68
N PRO A 346 8.53 -8.41 21.28
CA PRO A 346 8.83 -9.76 21.72
C PRO A 346 10.04 -10.34 21.00
N PHE A 347 10.74 -11.25 21.67
CA PHE A 347 11.77 -12.10 21.08
C PHE A 347 11.79 -13.46 21.73
N VAL A 348 12.41 -14.45 21.07
CA VAL A 348 12.65 -15.79 21.60
C VAL A 348 14.07 -16.22 21.36
N TRP A 349 14.59 -17.04 22.29
CA TRP A 349 15.79 -17.79 22.09
C TRP A 349 15.48 -19.13 21.44
N TYR A 350 16.24 -19.48 20.41
CA TYR A 350 16.10 -20.74 19.70
C TYR A 350 17.44 -21.41 19.50
N ALA A 351 17.52 -22.71 19.77
CA ALA A 351 18.69 -23.53 19.48
C ALA A 351 18.38 -24.45 18.30
N LYS A 352 19.09 -24.31 17.19
CA LYS A 352 18.93 -25.19 16.03
C LYS A 352 19.32 -26.62 16.41
N GLU A 353 18.42 -27.57 16.11
CA GLU A 353 18.69 -28.99 16.36
C GLU A 353 20.00 -29.46 15.69
N GLY A 354 20.78 -30.25 16.43
CA GLY A 354 22.07 -30.79 15.96
C GLY A 354 23.27 -29.86 16.11
N SER A 355 23.11 -28.67 16.69
CA SER A 355 24.21 -27.76 17.02
C SER A 355 24.18 -27.42 18.50
N LEU A 356 25.13 -27.95 19.29
CA LEU A 356 25.30 -27.61 20.72
C LEU A 356 25.80 -26.17 20.94
N SER A 357 26.19 -25.46 19.87
CA SER A 357 26.88 -24.18 19.92
C SER A 357 26.24 -23.01 19.18
N ARG A 358 25.13 -23.22 18.48
CA ARG A 358 24.47 -22.12 17.72
C ARG A 358 23.09 -21.82 18.26
N ARG A 359 23.04 -20.81 19.12
CA ARG A 359 21.77 -20.18 19.50
C ARG A 359 21.45 -19.04 18.52
N SER A 360 20.16 -18.80 18.31
CA SER A 360 19.64 -17.65 17.58
C SER A 360 18.70 -16.88 18.49
N GLN A 361 18.57 -15.59 18.24
CA GLN A 361 17.43 -14.78 18.71
C GLN A 361 16.50 -14.46 17.55
N ILE A 362 15.22 -14.77 17.71
CA ILE A 362 14.20 -14.39 16.75
C ILE A 362 13.43 -13.20 17.33
N TRP A 363 13.54 -12.05 16.65
CA TRP A 363 12.83 -10.82 16.99
C TRP A 363 11.68 -10.61 16.01
N PHE A 364 10.47 -10.37 16.51
CA PHE A 364 9.27 -10.28 15.68
C PHE A 364 8.22 -9.39 16.31
N ASP A 365 7.19 -9.01 15.55
CA ASP A 365 6.01 -8.38 16.10
C ASP A 365 4.90 -9.39 16.34
N ASN A 366 4.23 -9.27 17.48
CA ASN A 366 3.04 -10.05 17.83
C ASN A 366 1.84 -9.10 18.05
N PRO A 367 0.61 -9.60 18.30
CA PRO A 367 -0.55 -8.75 18.52
C PRO A 367 -0.38 -7.72 19.65
N ARG A 368 0.44 -7.99 20.66
CA ARG A 368 0.71 -7.03 21.74
C ARG A 368 1.55 -5.84 21.25
N SER A 369 2.66 -6.09 20.60
CA SER A 369 3.56 -5.04 20.07
C SER A 369 2.89 -4.27 18.93
N LEU A 370 2.14 -4.95 18.07
CA LEU A 370 1.39 -4.31 16.98
C LEU A 370 0.31 -3.38 17.51
N ARG A 371 -0.48 -3.76 18.51
CA ARG A 371 -1.46 -2.86 19.14
C ARG A 371 -0.82 -1.58 19.65
N ALA A 372 0.38 -1.66 20.24
CA ALA A 372 1.11 -0.47 20.70
C ALA A 372 1.48 0.47 19.54
N LYS A 373 1.84 -0.09 18.37
CA LYS A 373 2.14 0.67 17.14
C LYS A 373 0.85 1.21 16.49
N TYR A 374 -0.20 0.41 16.40
CA TYR A 374 -1.48 0.81 15.80
C TYR A 374 -2.14 2.01 16.53
N ARG A 375 -1.94 2.13 17.85
CA ARG A 375 -2.40 3.32 18.59
C ARG A 375 -1.82 4.62 18.03
N LEU A 376 -0.60 4.58 17.45
CA LEU A 376 -0.01 5.76 16.83
C LEU A 376 -0.86 6.29 15.67
N VAL A 377 -1.58 5.42 14.94
CA VAL A 377 -2.49 5.84 13.87
C VAL A 377 -3.58 6.76 14.40
N ARG A 378 -4.18 6.39 15.52
CA ARG A 378 -5.19 7.19 16.21
C ARG A 378 -4.57 8.45 16.83
N ASP A 379 -3.51 8.27 17.61
CA ASP A 379 -2.90 9.32 18.42
C ASP A 379 -2.29 10.45 17.57
N LEU A 380 -1.81 10.13 16.38
CA LEU A 380 -1.26 11.08 15.40
C LEU A 380 -2.27 11.47 14.30
N GLY A 381 -3.47 10.92 14.32
CA GLY A 381 -4.51 11.21 13.32
C GLY A 381 -4.21 10.71 11.91
N LEU A 382 -3.35 9.69 11.76
CA LEU A 382 -2.90 9.19 10.46
C LEU A 382 -4.08 8.67 9.61
N ARG A 383 -3.86 8.55 8.29
CA ARG A 383 -4.83 7.98 7.35
C ARG A 383 -5.21 6.55 7.69
N GLY A 384 -4.25 5.74 8.09
CA GLY A 384 -4.49 4.35 8.39
C GLY A 384 -3.23 3.55 8.67
N VAL A 385 -3.33 2.27 8.48
CA VAL A 385 -2.28 1.29 8.74
C VAL A 385 -2.17 0.32 7.57
N GLY A 386 -1.02 -0.29 7.40
CA GLY A 386 -0.83 -1.40 6.49
C GLY A 386 0.24 -2.36 6.98
N MET A 387 0.40 -3.46 6.28
CA MET A 387 1.34 -4.51 6.67
C MET A 387 2.17 -5.04 5.50
N TRP A 388 3.44 -5.23 5.76
CA TRP A 388 4.33 -6.05 4.97
C TRP A 388 4.55 -7.38 5.72
N ASN A 389 4.02 -8.50 5.23
CA ASN A 389 2.94 -8.62 4.27
C ASN A 389 1.89 -9.59 4.81
N ALA A 390 0.70 -9.59 4.25
CA ALA A 390 -0.40 -10.41 4.75
C ALA A 390 -0.18 -11.92 4.57
N ASP A 391 0.72 -12.32 3.66
CA ASP A 391 1.00 -13.73 3.34
C ASP A 391 1.82 -14.47 4.41
N THR A 392 2.41 -13.76 5.37
CA THR A 392 3.29 -14.33 6.40
C THR A 392 2.56 -15.09 7.50
N LEU A 393 1.23 -15.06 7.48
CA LEU A 393 0.39 -15.73 8.49
C LEU A 393 0.01 -17.17 8.08
N ASP A 394 -0.36 -17.99 9.06
CA ASP A 394 -0.88 -19.33 8.81
C ASP A 394 -2.38 -19.31 8.55
N TYR A 395 -2.77 -19.58 7.32
CA TYR A 395 -4.16 -19.63 6.86
C TYR A 395 -4.71 -21.06 6.75
N SER A 396 -4.04 -22.06 7.33
CA SER A 396 -4.52 -23.46 7.33
C SER A 396 -5.81 -23.69 8.09
N GLY A 397 -6.33 -22.65 8.77
CA GLY A 397 -7.62 -22.65 9.45
C GLY A 397 -7.59 -23.12 10.92
N ALA A 398 -6.45 -23.59 11.40
CA ALA A 398 -6.32 -24.11 12.78
C ALA A 398 -5.76 -23.05 13.76
N ASP A 399 -5.26 -21.90 13.29
CA ASP A 399 -4.46 -21.03 14.13
C ASP A 399 -5.22 -19.80 14.66
N ASN A 400 -5.30 -19.72 16.00
CA ASN A 400 -5.82 -18.55 16.69
C ASN A 400 -4.90 -17.31 16.52
N ASP A 401 -3.60 -17.50 16.27
CA ASP A 401 -2.64 -16.41 16.17
C ASP A 401 -2.92 -15.53 14.93
N THR A 402 -3.27 -16.14 13.79
CA THR A 402 -3.69 -15.43 12.59
C THR A 402 -4.89 -14.50 12.87
N ARG A 403 -5.91 -15.02 13.56
CA ARG A 403 -7.08 -14.21 13.93
C ARG A 403 -6.71 -13.08 14.89
N LEU A 404 -5.76 -13.31 15.82
CA LEU A 404 -5.30 -12.28 16.76
C LEU A 404 -4.48 -11.19 16.04
N MET A 405 -3.70 -11.53 15.02
CA MET A 405 -2.98 -10.55 14.19
C MET A 405 -3.98 -9.63 13.49
N TRP A 406 -4.96 -10.16 12.78
CA TRP A 406 -6.01 -9.36 12.13
C TRP A 406 -6.81 -8.54 13.14
N SER A 407 -7.26 -9.12 14.24
CA SER A 407 -8.05 -8.40 15.26
C SER A 407 -7.28 -7.26 15.94
N SER A 408 -5.95 -7.32 15.94
CA SER A 408 -5.11 -6.26 16.52
C SER A 408 -5.23 -4.91 15.79
N LEU A 409 -5.63 -4.92 14.50
CA LEU A 409 -5.87 -3.72 13.70
C LEU A 409 -6.94 -2.80 14.31
N ALA A 410 -7.87 -3.34 15.08
CA ALA A 410 -8.94 -2.55 15.72
C ALA A 410 -8.38 -1.41 16.61
N GLU A 411 -7.17 -1.55 17.16
CA GLU A 411 -6.52 -0.50 17.96
C GLU A 411 -6.21 0.79 17.16
N ALA A 412 -6.03 0.68 15.86
CA ALA A 412 -5.80 1.83 14.99
C ALA A 412 -7.06 2.71 14.86
N PHE A 413 -8.24 2.14 15.13
CA PHE A 413 -9.55 2.72 14.84
C PHE A 413 -10.42 2.89 16.08
N ALA A 414 -9.96 2.42 17.24
CA ALA A 414 -10.66 2.61 18.51
C ALA A 414 -10.77 4.11 18.83
N SER A 415 -11.98 4.57 19.12
CA SER A 415 -12.30 5.94 19.52
C SER A 415 -11.89 6.25 20.96
#